data_a1e89260958d88e13dbd5ceb33f987f6
#
_entry.id   a1e89260958d88e13dbd5ceb33f987f6
#
_cell.length_a   1.000
_cell.length_b   1.000
_cell.length_c   1.000
_cell.angle_alpha   90.00
_cell.angle_beta   90.00
_cell.angle_gamma   90.00
#
_symmetry.space_group_name_H-M   'P 1'
#
loop_
_entity.id
_entity.type
_entity.pdbx_description
1 polymer ?
#
loop_
_entity_poly.entity_id
_entity_poly.type
_entity_poly.pdbx_seq_one_letter_code
_entity_poly.pdbx_strand_id
1 'polypeptide(L)'
;MKKDELMCKHDTTFDILMNNLKISYPKLHESIADAYVYPVGCLTFIDYYGNKYLYNDVKNKIRRLPNISECLTNKFLVKDFAERFEMYMHYRGYNLTRLAQATGIAQPHLSNYVNGNTMPSVLTLKKFASILKCRVDDLIYTDIFEE
;
A
#
# COMPACT_ATOMS: atom_id res chain seq x y z
N MET A 1 17.27 -1.27 -4.92
CA MET A 1 17.29 -1.67 -3.51
C MET A 1 16.23 -2.73 -3.27
N LYS A 2 16.58 -3.78 -2.60
CA LYS A 2 15.63 -4.84 -2.27
C LYS A 2 14.71 -4.39 -1.15
N LYS A 3 13.50 -4.93 -1.12
CA LYS A 3 12.55 -4.61 -0.05
C LYS A 3 13.13 -4.93 1.32
N ASP A 4 13.85 -6.03 1.44
CA ASP A 4 14.44 -6.46 2.72
C ASP A 4 15.42 -5.45 3.29
N GLU A 5 16.07 -4.67 2.42
CA GLU A 5 16.99 -3.63 2.85
C GLU A 5 16.28 -2.38 3.36
N LEU A 6 15.02 -2.18 2.92
CA LEU A 6 14.22 -1.03 3.31
C LEU A 6 13.37 -1.29 4.54
N MET A 7 13.19 -2.56 4.90
CA MET A 7 12.22 -2.96 5.92
C MET A 7 12.92 -3.58 7.11
N CYS A 8 12.49 -3.19 8.29
CA CYS A 8 12.97 -3.76 9.54
C CYS A 8 11.86 -4.62 10.14
N LYS A 9 12.06 -5.93 10.19
CA LYS A 9 11.05 -6.85 10.74
C LYS A 9 10.93 -6.78 12.25
N HIS A 10 11.85 -6.09 12.90
CA HIS A 10 11.89 -6.02 14.36
C HIS A 10 11.71 -4.61 14.91
N ASP A 11 11.29 -3.66 14.07
CA ASP A 11 11.01 -2.32 14.55
C ASP A 11 9.63 -2.26 15.24
N THR A 12 9.38 -1.14 15.90
CA THR A 12 8.13 -0.94 16.63
C THR A 12 6.90 -1.03 15.72
N THR A 13 7.01 -0.51 14.50
CA THR A 13 5.90 -0.54 13.55
C THR A 13 5.53 -1.97 13.18
N PHE A 14 6.53 -2.81 12.91
CA PHE A 14 6.30 -4.22 12.61
C PHE A 14 5.57 -4.91 13.76
N ASP A 15 6.05 -4.73 14.98
CA ASP A 15 5.48 -5.37 16.15
C ASP A 15 4.03 -4.93 16.39
N ILE A 16 3.75 -3.63 16.23
CA ILE A 16 2.40 -3.09 16.39
C ILE A 16 1.46 -3.71 15.35
N LEU A 17 1.88 -3.73 14.09
CA LEU A 17 1.07 -4.29 13.01
C LEU A 17 0.81 -5.77 13.19
N MET A 18 1.83 -6.54 13.58
CA MET A 18 1.66 -7.98 13.85
C MET A 18 0.70 -8.21 15.00
N ASN A 19 0.80 -7.42 16.06
CA ASN A 19 -0.09 -7.57 17.21
C ASN A 19 -1.53 -7.22 16.84
N ASN A 20 -1.73 -6.16 16.08
CA ASN A 20 -3.07 -5.75 15.64
C ASN A 20 -3.69 -6.80 14.72
N LEU A 21 -2.87 -7.39 13.84
CA LEU A 21 -3.31 -8.48 12.98
C LEU A 21 -3.73 -9.70 13.80
N LYS A 22 -2.95 -10.05 14.81
CA LYS A 22 -3.24 -11.17 15.69
C LYS A 22 -4.57 -10.99 16.41
N ILE A 23 -4.86 -9.78 16.87
CA ILE A 23 -6.10 -9.47 17.59
C ILE A 23 -7.31 -9.57 16.65
N SER A 24 -7.20 -8.96 15.46
CA SER A 24 -8.33 -8.86 14.53
C SER A 24 -8.51 -10.10 13.67
N TYR A 25 -7.43 -10.80 13.33
CA TYR A 25 -7.45 -11.95 12.41
C TYR A 25 -6.54 -13.06 12.93
N PRO A 26 -6.89 -13.69 14.06
CA PRO A 26 -5.99 -14.65 14.71
C PRO A 26 -5.66 -15.87 13.84
N LYS A 27 -6.62 -16.36 13.04
CA LYS A 27 -6.36 -17.52 12.19
C LYS A 27 -5.37 -17.20 11.06
N LEU A 28 -5.48 -16.01 10.48
CA LEU A 28 -4.52 -15.59 9.46
C LEU A 28 -3.15 -15.37 10.08
N HIS A 29 -3.09 -14.79 11.26
CA HIS A 29 -1.82 -14.60 11.97
C HIS A 29 -1.09 -15.92 12.19
N GLU A 30 -1.82 -16.98 12.53
CA GLU A 30 -1.22 -18.30 12.73
C GLU A 30 -0.67 -18.91 11.44
N SER A 31 -1.18 -18.49 10.28
CA SER A 31 -0.78 -19.03 8.99
C SER A 31 0.44 -18.34 8.37
N ILE A 32 0.98 -17.32 9.02
CA ILE A 32 2.07 -16.50 8.46
C ILE A 32 3.36 -17.29 8.41
N ALA A 33 3.95 -17.38 7.21
CA ALA A 33 5.29 -17.93 7.01
C ALA A 33 6.35 -16.83 7.04
N ASP A 34 6.03 -15.65 6.51
CA ASP A 34 6.92 -14.49 6.50
C ASP A 34 6.10 -13.21 6.44
N ALA A 35 6.63 -12.14 7.01
CA ALA A 35 5.93 -10.85 7.06
C ALA A 35 6.93 -9.71 7.11
N TYR A 36 6.53 -8.56 6.54
CA TYR A 36 7.36 -7.36 6.55
C TYR A 36 6.48 -6.13 6.38
N VAL A 37 6.99 -4.98 6.79
CA VAL A 37 6.27 -3.71 6.65
C VAL A 37 6.52 -3.14 5.26
N TYR A 38 5.49 -3.15 4.43
CA TYR A 38 5.53 -2.56 3.09
C TYR A 38 4.14 -2.63 2.48
N PRO A 39 3.63 -1.55 1.86
CA PRO A 39 4.19 -0.19 1.88
C PRO A 39 4.08 0.44 3.27
N VAL A 40 4.50 1.69 3.39
CA VAL A 40 4.56 2.37 4.69
C VAL A 40 3.22 2.25 5.45
N GLY A 41 3.30 1.85 6.72
CA GLY A 41 2.11 1.71 7.56
C GLY A 41 1.27 0.47 7.29
N CYS A 42 1.69 -0.40 6.38
CA CYS A 42 0.99 -1.64 6.06
C CYS A 42 1.89 -2.83 6.31
N LEU A 43 1.27 -3.97 6.57
CA LEU A 43 1.98 -5.23 6.71
C LEU A 43 1.70 -6.10 5.49
N THR A 44 2.75 -6.53 4.80
CA THR A 44 2.64 -7.56 3.78
C THR A 44 3.05 -8.88 4.38
N PHE A 45 2.25 -9.93 4.22
CA PHE A 45 2.63 -11.23 4.75
C PHE A 45 2.29 -12.34 3.75
N ILE A 46 3.01 -13.44 3.89
CA ILE A 46 2.87 -14.63 3.04
C ILE A 46 2.52 -15.79 3.96
N ASP A 47 1.48 -16.54 3.60
CA ASP A 47 1.10 -17.71 4.38
C ASP A 47 1.92 -18.95 3.95
N TYR A 48 1.72 -20.07 4.63
CA TYR A 48 2.44 -21.31 4.33
C TYR A 48 2.07 -21.90 2.96
N TYR A 49 0.99 -21.44 2.36
CA TYR A 49 0.56 -21.91 1.03
C TYR A 49 1.10 -21.01 -0.09
N GLY A 50 1.85 -19.95 0.25
CA GLY A 50 2.40 -19.02 -0.72
C GLY A 50 1.48 -17.88 -1.11
N ASN A 51 0.33 -17.73 -0.47
CA ASN A 51 -0.56 -16.60 -0.74
C ASN A 51 -0.03 -15.34 -0.05
N LYS A 52 -0.04 -14.24 -0.77
CA LYS A 52 0.44 -12.96 -0.27
C LYS A 52 -0.75 -12.05 0.05
N TYR A 53 -0.66 -11.37 1.19
CA TYR A 53 -1.72 -10.51 1.70
C TYR A 53 -1.16 -9.16 2.11
N LEU A 54 -1.99 -8.14 2.00
CA LEU A 54 -1.72 -6.80 2.49
C LEU A 54 -2.69 -6.47 3.63
N TYR A 55 -2.15 -6.19 4.81
CA TYR A 55 -2.94 -5.77 5.95
C TYR A 55 -2.82 -4.26 6.13
N ASN A 56 -3.95 -3.57 6.02
CA ASN A 56 -4.04 -2.14 6.24
C ASN A 56 -4.62 -1.91 7.64
N ASP A 57 -3.75 -1.52 8.56
CA ASP A 57 -4.10 -1.35 9.97
C ASP A 57 -5.09 -0.20 10.18
N VAL A 58 -4.95 0.89 9.42
CA VAL A 58 -5.81 2.06 9.55
C VAL A 58 -7.27 1.69 9.28
N LYS A 59 -7.52 0.90 8.25
CA LYS A 59 -8.85 0.45 7.89
C LYS A 59 -9.21 -0.90 8.49
N ASN A 60 -8.26 -1.54 9.13
CA ASN A 60 -8.38 -2.90 9.68
C ASN A 60 -8.90 -3.88 8.64
N LYS A 61 -8.33 -3.86 7.45
CA LYS A 61 -8.72 -4.71 6.33
C LYS A 61 -7.55 -5.48 5.77
N ILE A 62 -7.85 -6.67 5.24
CA ILE A 62 -6.87 -7.52 4.57
C ILE A 62 -7.30 -7.69 3.13
N ARG A 63 -6.34 -7.59 2.23
CA ARG A 63 -6.54 -7.81 0.81
C ARG A 63 -5.52 -8.84 0.32
N ARG A 64 -6.02 -9.87 -0.38
CA ARG A 64 -5.13 -10.84 -1.01
C ARG A 64 -4.51 -10.20 -2.25
N LEU A 65 -3.20 -10.30 -2.38
CA LEU A 65 -2.50 -9.79 -3.54
C LEU A 65 -2.41 -10.89 -4.59
N PRO A 66 -2.57 -10.56 -5.88
CA PRO A 66 -2.42 -11.56 -6.92
C PRO A 66 -0.96 -12.03 -7.02
N ASN A 67 -0.77 -13.29 -7.38
CA ASN A 67 0.57 -13.80 -7.63
C ASN A 67 0.91 -13.61 -9.12
N ILE A 68 2.15 -13.95 -9.49
CA ILE A 68 2.65 -13.69 -10.83
C ILE A 68 1.87 -14.41 -11.92
N SER A 69 1.21 -15.52 -11.59
CA SER A 69 0.44 -16.29 -12.55
C SER A 69 -0.96 -15.71 -12.81
N GLU A 70 -1.40 -14.77 -11.98
CA GLU A 70 -2.73 -14.17 -12.13
C GLU A 70 -2.69 -12.98 -13.07
N CYS A 71 -3.77 -12.79 -13.83
CA CYS A 71 -3.88 -11.64 -14.73
C CYS A 71 -4.24 -10.38 -13.95
N LEU A 72 -3.42 -9.35 -14.07
CA LEU A 72 -3.70 -8.07 -13.46
C LEU A 72 -4.70 -7.30 -14.32
N THR A 73 -5.79 -6.85 -13.72
CA THR A 73 -6.79 -6.05 -14.40
C THR A 73 -6.60 -4.58 -14.08
N ASN A 74 -7.11 -3.70 -14.97
CA ASN A 74 -7.10 -2.26 -14.69
C ASN A 74 -7.86 -1.95 -13.40
N LYS A 75 -8.95 -2.65 -13.17
CA LYS A 75 -9.75 -2.47 -11.95
C LYS A 75 -8.91 -2.75 -10.70
N PHE A 76 -8.13 -3.82 -10.70
CA PHE A 76 -7.24 -4.12 -9.58
C PHE A 76 -6.20 -3.02 -9.41
N LEU A 77 -5.53 -2.62 -10.48
CA LEU A 77 -4.45 -1.63 -10.42
C LEU A 77 -4.93 -0.28 -9.91
N VAL A 78 -6.11 0.16 -10.34
CA VAL A 78 -6.69 1.44 -9.90
C VAL A 78 -7.01 1.39 -8.40
N LYS A 79 -7.61 0.30 -7.94
CA LYS A 79 -7.95 0.16 -6.52
C LYS A 79 -6.72 0.00 -5.65
N ASP A 80 -5.71 -0.72 -6.13
CA ASP A 80 -4.45 -0.88 -5.43
C ASP A 80 -3.74 0.47 -5.27
N PHE A 81 -3.68 1.25 -6.35
CA PHE A 81 -3.12 2.59 -6.28
C PHE A 81 -3.87 3.45 -5.26
N ALA A 82 -5.20 3.44 -5.31
CA ALA A 82 -6.02 4.27 -4.43
C ALA A 82 -5.71 3.98 -2.95
N GLU A 83 -5.58 2.72 -2.60
CA GLU A 83 -5.27 2.32 -1.23
C GLU A 83 -3.88 2.79 -0.81
N ARG A 84 -2.88 2.56 -1.64
CA ARG A 84 -1.51 2.99 -1.34
C ARG A 84 -1.39 4.51 -1.25
N PHE A 85 -2.06 5.20 -2.17
CA PHE A 85 -2.07 6.66 -2.22
C PHE A 85 -2.65 7.25 -0.94
N GLU A 86 -3.81 6.74 -0.52
CA GLU A 86 -4.46 7.19 0.70
C GLU A 86 -3.59 6.92 1.94
N MET A 87 -2.93 5.77 1.98
CA MET A 87 -2.02 5.44 3.08
C MET A 87 -0.86 6.42 3.17
N TYR A 88 -0.24 6.75 2.03
CA TYR A 88 0.86 7.72 2.04
C TYR A 88 0.38 9.11 2.39
N MET A 89 -0.78 9.54 1.90
CA MET A 89 -1.38 10.81 2.30
C MET A 89 -1.54 10.87 3.82
N HIS A 90 -2.16 9.85 4.37
CA HIS A 90 -2.40 9.78 5.81
C HIS A 90 -1.08 9.78 6.59
N TYR A 91 -0.13 8.97 6.17
CA TYR A 91 1.16 8.84 6.84
C TYR A 91 1.95 10.15 6.82
N ARG A 92 1.87 10.92 5.74
CA ARG A 92 2.56 12.21 5.59
C ARG A 92 1.75 13.39 6.10
N GLY A 93 0.56 13.15 6.65
CA GLY A 93 -0.26 14.20 7.23
C GLY A 93 -0.99 15.08 6.24
N TYR A 94 -1.25 14.58 5.03
CA TYR A 94 -2.02 15.31 4.02
C TYR A 94 -3.49 14.91 4.06
N ASN A 95 -4.35 15.89 3.82
CA ASN A 95 -5.75 15.65 3.46
C ASN A 95 -5.94 16.15 2.02
N LEU A 96 -7.15 16.01 1.48
CA LEU A 96 -7.41 16.41 0.10
C LEU A 96 -7.19 17.90 -0.13
N THR A 97 -7.60 18.74 0.82
CA THR A 97 -7.41 20.18 0.70
C THR A 97 -5.93 20.56 0.66
N ARG A 98 -5.14 20.00 1.57
CA ARG A 98 -3.70 20.29 1.64
C ARG A 98 -2.97 19.73 0.43
N LEU A 99 -3.36 18.56 -0.01
CA LEU A 99 -2.75 17.95 -1.19
C LEU A 99 -3.08 18.75 -2.46
N ALA A 100 -4.31 19.24 -2.59
CA ALA A 100 -4.70 20.11 -3.69
C ALA A 100 -3.84 21.36 -3.73
N GLN A 101 -3.59 21.99 -2.59
CA GLN A 101 -2.72 23.15 -2.49
C GLN A 101 -1.28 22.82 -2.89
N ALA A 102 -0.77 21.68 -2.46
CA ALA A 102 0.61 21.28 -2.74
C ALA A 102 0.84 20.88 -4.19
N THR A 103 -0.16 20.27 -4.83
CA THR A 103 -0.03 19.75 -6.20
C THR A 103 -0.55 20.69 -7.26
N GLY A 104 -1.46 21.59 -6.92
CA GLY A 104 -2.17 22.40 -7.89
C GLY A 104 -3.27 21.62 -8.63
N ILE A 105 -3.59 20.42 -8.19
CA ILE A 105 -4.63 19.58 -8.79
C ILE A 105 -5.94 19.84 -8.04
N ALA A 106 -7.04 19.99 -8.80
CA ALA A 106 -8.34 20.27 -8.21
C ALA A 106 -8.78 19.11 -7.30
N GLN A 107 -9.39 19.47 -6.17
CA GLN A 107 -9.81 18.50 -5.16
C GLN A 107 -10.72 17.40 -5.71
N PRO A 108 -11.67 17.67 -6.62
CA PRO A 108 -12.49 16.59 -7.21
C PRO A 108 -11.67 15.53 -7.95
N HIS A 109 -10.58 15.93 -8.62
CA HIS A 109 -9.70 14.97 -9.28
C HIS A 109 -8.96 14.10 -8.28
N LEU A 110 -8.48 14.71 -7.19
CA LEU A 110 -7.81 13.96 -6.12
C LEU A 110 -8.78 12.99 -5.45
N SER A 111 -10.03 13.40 -5.26
CA SER A 111 -11.07 12.54 -4.72
C SER A 111 -11.30 11.30 -5.60
N ASN A 112 -11.28 11.48 -6.93
CA ASN A 112 -11.42 10.36 -7.86
C ASN A 112 -10.28 9.37 -7.72
N TYR A 113 -9.05 9.85 -7.51
CA TYR A 113 -7.90 8.97 -7.29
C TYR A 113 -8.03 8.19 -5.98
N VAL A 114 -8.40 8.86 -4.90
CA VAL A 114 -8.55 8.24 -3.59
C VAL A 114 -9.69 7.21 -3.58
N ASN A 115 -10.76 7.48 -4.33
CA ASN A 115 -11.91 6.58 -4.39
C ASN A 115 -11.73 5.42 -5.37
N GLY A 116 -10.60 5.37 -6.07
CA GLY A 116 -10.34 4.27 -6.99
C GLY A 116 -11.14 4.33 -8.28
N ASN A 117 -11.52 5.54 -8.71
CA ASN A 117 -12.28 5.73 -9.94
C ASN A 117 -11.40 5.87 -11.18
N THR A 118 -10.23 6.49 -11.01
CA THR A 118 -9.31 6.74 -12.13
C THR A 118 -7.87 6.56 -11.69
N MET A 119 -7.01 6.35 -12.67
CA MET A 119 -5.57 6.24 -12.47
C MET A 119 -4.90 7.53 -12.96
N PRO A 120 -3.98 8.11 -12.19
CA PRO A 120 -3.27 9.30 -12.66
C PRO A 120 -2.27 8.96 -13.76
N SER A 121 -1.90 9.97 -14.55
CA SER A 121 -0.84 9.84 -15.55
C SER A 121 0.51 9.66 -14.87
N VAL A 122 1.51 9.24 -15.65
CA VAL A 122 2.88 9.06 -15.14
C VAL A 122 3.42 10.36 -14.55
N LEU A 123 3.17 11.49 -15.21
CA LEU A 123 3.62 12.80 -14.71
C LEU A 123 2.97 13.14 -13.37
N THR A 124 1.68 12.86 -13.25
CA THR A 124 0.95 13.09 -12.00
C THR A 124 1.46 12.16 -10.90
N LEU A 125 1.73 10.90 -11.23
CA LEU A 125 2.32 9.96 -10.28
C LEU A 125 3.67 10.44 -9.75
N LYS A 126 4.51 10.97 -10.63
CA LYS A 126 5.80 11.53 -10.21
C LYS A 126 5.63 12.71 -9.28
N LYS A 127 4.63 13.56 -9.54
CA LYS A 127 4.31 14.69 -8.69
C LYS A 127 3.89 14.21 -7.28
N PHE A 128 3.00 13.23 -7.22
CA PHE A 128 2.57 12.64 -5.95
C PHE A 128 3.74 12.03 -5.19
N ALA A 129 4.58 11.26 -5.89
CA ALA A 129 5.74 10.62 -5.26
C ALA A 129 6.68 11.66 -4.66
N SER A 130 6.93 12.76 -5.37
CA SER A 130 7.78 13.84 -4.89
C SER A 130 7.22 14.49 -3.62
N ILE A 131 5.91 14.79 -3.62
CA ILE A 131 5.26 15.47 -2.49
C ILE A 131 5.13 14.54 -1.30
N LEU A 132 4.75 13.30 -1.54
CA LEU A 132 4.58 12.30 -0.49
C LEU A 132 5.90 11.67 -0.04
N LYS A 133 7.02 12.06 -0.66
CA LYS A 133 8.37 11.60 -0.32
C LYS A 133 8.46 10.07 -0.38
N CYS A 134 7.99 9.52 -1.49
CA CYS A 134 8.09 8.09 -1.77
C CYS A 134 8.47 7.91 -3.23
N ARG A 135 8.63 6.66 -3.65
CA ARG A 135 8.89 6.35 -5.05
C ARG A 135 7.59 6.04 -5.76
N VAL A 136 7.58 6.19 -7.08
CA VAL A 136 6.42 5.80 -7.88
C VAL A 136 6.06 4.33 -7.63
N ASP A 137 7.08 3.47 -7.48
CA ASP A 137 6.89 2.05 -7.21
C ASP A 137 6.17 1.78 -5.89
N ASP A 138 6.24 2.72 -4.94
CA ASP A 138 5.52 2.59 -3.68
C ASP A 138 4.03 2.86 -3.83
N LEU A 139 3.64 3.56 -4.90
CA LEU A 139 2.25 3.93 -5.14
C LEU A 139 1.52 2.95 -6.07
N ILE A 140 2.25 2.16 -6.85
CA ILE A 140 1.65 1.19 -7.77
C ILE A 140 2.15 -0.21 -7.48
N TYR A 141 1.33 -1.20 -7.84
CA TYR A 141 1.68 -2.60 -7.58
C TYR A 141 2.77 -3.06 -8.56
N THR A 142 3.90 -3.48 -8.01
CA THR A 142 5.06 -3.93 -8.79
C THR A 142 5.58 -5.30 -8.35
N ASP A 143 4.92 -5.93 -7.40
CA ASP A 143 5.41 -7.18 -6.81
C ASP A 143 5.59 -8.31 -7.82
N ILE A 144 4.85 -8.27 -8.92
CA ILE A 144 4.96 -9.30 -9.97
C ILE A 144 6.31 -9.26 -10.68
N PHE A 145 7.04 -8.16 -10.57
CA PHE A 145 8.34 -7.98 -11.22
C PHE A 145 9.50 -8.25 -10.29
N GLU A 146 9.23 -8.63 -9.06
CA GLU A 146 10.26 -8.91 -8.07
C GLU A 146 10.36 -10.43 -7.86
N GLU A 147 11.55 -10.94 -8.06
CA GLU A 147 11.82 -12.37 -7.86
C GLU A 147 13.01 -12.59 -6.94
#